data_45746cab0e069e48df77b6157b6e3a81
#
_entry.id   45746cab0e069e48df77b6157b6e3a81
#
_cell.length_a   1.000
_cell.length_b   1.000
_cell.length_c   1.000
_cell.angle_alpha   90.00
_cell.angle_beta   90.00
_cell.angle_gamma   90.00
#
_symmetry.space_group_name_H-M   'P 1'
#
loop_
_entity.id
_entity.type
_entity.pdbx_description
1 polymer ?
#
loop_
_entity_poly.entity_id
_entity_poly.type
_entity_poly.pdbx_seq_one_letter_code
_entity_poly.pdbx_strand_id
1 'polypeptide(L)'
;MSGRAFPVSDLLTTRLVETLANQITLNASLADALVSCRTIVFNFRDKDYSAEQGGFHPVEICLVKHSSGDWHYQYVTDFAYIGDYYPELEKALDFDFESHGAYSCGIPARTEQSAHELYQLWERNFLAYLEMDVYDDIGVQV
;
A
#
# COMPACT_ATOMS: atom_id res chain seq x y z
N MET A 1 9.31 -22.34 8.43
CA MET A 1 9.85 -21.47 7.39
C MET A 1 8.72 -20.61 6.81
N SER A 2 8.92 -19.34 6.71
CA SER A 2 7.94 -18.48 6.08
C SER A 2 7.86 -18.76 4.58
N GLY A 3 6.73 -18.42 3.96
CA GLY A 3 6.56 -18.53 2.52
C GLY A 3 7.49 -17.60 1.75
N ARG A 4 7.44 -17.67 0.41
CA ARG A 4 8.20 -16.78 -0.43
C ARG A 4 7.65 -15.36 -0.36
N ALA A 5 8.51 -14.37 -0.56
CA ALA A 5 8.11 -12.98 -0.63
C ALA A 5 7.07 -12.76 -1.75
N PHE A 6 6.18 -11.80 -1.56
CA PHE A 6 5.24 -11.42 -2.61
C PHE A 6 6.00 -10.90 -3.84
N PRO A 7 5.48 -11.18 -5.05
CA PRO A 7 6.16 -10.82 -6.30
C PRO A 7 5.96 -9.34 -6.65
N VAL A 8 6.53 -8.46 -5.84
CA VAL A 8 6.48 -7.01 -6.08
C VAL A 8 7.20 -6.68 -7.37
N SER A 9 6.54 -5.93 -8.26
CA SER A 9 7.16 -5.52 -9.52
C SER A 9 8.11 -4.35 -9.32
N ASP A 10 9.10 -4.24 -10.19
CA ASP A 10 9.98 -3.08 -10.24
C ASP A 10 9.20 -1.80 -10.55
N LEU A 11 8.11 -1.91 -11.30
CA LEU A 11 7.27 -0.78 -11.65
C LEU A 11 6.62 -0.17 -10.40
N LEU A 12 6.13 -0.98 -9.46
CA LEU A 12 5.57 -0.46 -8.21
C LEU A 12 6.62 0.33 -7.44
N THR A 13 7.81 -0.23 -7.27
CA THR A 13 8.91 0.45 -6.58
C THR A 13 9.28 1.75 -7.28
N THR A 14 9.36 1.76 -8.60
CA THR A 14 9.62 2.97 -9.37
C THR A 14 8.56 4.04 -9.13
N ARG A 15 7.28 3.65 -9.13
CA ARG A 15 6.18 4.60 -8.89
C ARG A 15 6.22 5.16 -7.47
N LEU A 16 6.60 4.36 -6.48
CA LEU A 16 6.76 4.85 -5.10
C LEU A 16 7.92 5.84 -4.99
N VAL A 17 9.03 5.57 -5.66
CA VAL A 17 10.19 6.49 -5.69
C VAL A 17 9.79 7.82 -6.35
N GLU A 18 9.06 7.78 -7.45
CA GLU A 18 8.55 8.99 -8.11
C GLU A 18 7.61 9.76 -7.20
N THR A 19 6.71 9.06 -6.50
CA THR A 19 5.78 9.67 -5.54
C THR A 19 6.56 10.36 -4.43
N LEU A 20 7.57 9.71 -3.89
CA LEU A 20 8.42 10.28 -2.84
C LEU A 20 9.12 11.56 -3.33
N ALA A 21 9.69 11.52 -4.53
CA ALA A 21 10.34 12.67 -5.13
C ALA A 21 9.37 13.86 -5.30
N ASN A 22 8.15 13.60 -5.75
CA ASN A 22 7.12 14.62 -5.89
C ASN A 22 6.74 15.23 -4.54
N GLN A 23 6.62 14.39 -3.49
CA GLN A 23 6.30 14.86 -2.14
C GLN A 23 7.42 15.72 -1.56
N ILE A 24 8.68 15.40 -1.82
CA ILE A 24 9.82 16.21 -1.41
C ILE A 24 9.79 17.59 -2.09
N THR A 25 9.39 17.64 -3.35
CA THR A 25 9.23 18.91 -4.08
C THR A 25 8.15 19.78 -3.43
N LEU A 26 7.07 19.19 -2.95
CA LEU A 26 5.98 19.89 -2.28
C LEU A 26 6.31 20.29 -0.84
N ASN A 27 7.18 19.52 -0.18
CA ASN A 27 7.56 19.74 1.21
C ASN A 27 9.03 19.41 1.41
N ALA A 28 9.88 20.42 1.33
CA ALA A 28 11.34 20.24 1.40
C ALA A 28 11.82 19.66 2.74
N SER A 29 11.08 19.87 3.83
CA SER A 29 11.46 19.31 5.15
C SER A 29 11.39 17.80 5.18
N LEU A 30 10.65 17.18 4.27
CA LEU A 30 10.59 15.72 4.14
C LEU A 30 11.96 15.14 3.82
N ALA A 31 12.76 15.81 2.99
CA ALA A 31 14.11 15.34 2.65
C ALA A 31 14.99 15.20 3.88
N ASP A 32 14.91 16.16 4.82
CA ASP A 32 15.68 16.11 6.06
C ASP A 32 15.21 14.97 6.96
N ALA A 33 13.90 14.77 7.06
CA ALA A 33 13.32 13.70 7.87
C ALA A 33 13.71 12.31 7.34
N LEU A 34 13.84 12.16 6.03
CA LEU A 34 14.21 10.88 5.39
C LEU A 34 15.61 10.41 5.75
N VAL A 35 16.52 11.31 6.12
CA VAL A 35 17.92 10.96 6.44
C VAL A 35 18.00 9.99 7.61
N SER A 36 17.15 10.16 8.61
CA SER A 36 17.19 9.37 9.87
C SER A 36 15.97 8.50 10.09
N CYS A 37 14.99 8.50 9.19
CA CYS A 37 13.78 7.71 9.40
C CYS A 37 14.04 6.21 9.22
N ARG A 38 13.17 5.41 9.88
CA ARG A 38 13.22 3.95 9.81
C ARG A 38 12.05 3.36 9.06
N THR A 39 11.01 4.15 8.85
CA THR A 39 9.81 3.75 8.12
C THR A 39 9.38 4.86 7.18
N ILE A 40 8.76 4.48 6.07
CA ILE A 40 8.12 5.39 5.14
C ILE A 40 6.74 4.83 4.86
N VAL A 41 5.70 5.63 5.09
CA VAL A 41 4.32 5.22 4.83
C VAL A 41 3.75 6.08 3.71
N PHE A 42 3.29 5.43 2.65
CA PHE A 42 2.61 6.06 1.53
C PHE A 42 1.12 5.88 1.69
N ASN A 43 0.37 6.97 1.53
CA ASN A 43 -1.10 6.94 1.56
C ASN A 43 -1.62 7.47 0.23
N PHE A 44 -2.50 6.69 -0.41
CA PHE A 44 -3.15 7.05 -1.67
C PHE A 44 -4.66 7.05 -1.44
N ARG A 45 -5.31 8.18 -1.68
CA ARG A 45 -6.74 8.34 -1.42
C ARG A 45 -7.45 9.01 -2.57
N ASP A 46 -8.65 8.52 -2.84
CA ASP A 46 -9.67 9.18 -3.64
C ASP A 46 -10.62 9.89 -2.65
N LYS A 47 -10.60 11.22 -2.62
CA LYS A 47 -11.41 11.99 -1.66
C LYS A 47 -12.90 11.78 -1.85
N ASP A 48 -13.32 11.40 -3.04
CA ASP A 48 -14.72 11.18 -3.35
C ASP A 48 -15.20 9.77 -2.99
N TYR A 49 -14.30 8.90 -2.53
CA TYR A 49 -14.68 7.55 -2.14
C TYR A 49 -15.57 7.58 -0.90
N SER A 50 -16.73 6.96 -1.01
CA SER A 50 -17.70 6.85 0.08
C SER A 50 -18.42 5.51 0.04
N ALA A 51 -19.05 5.13 1.17
CA ALA A 51 -19.84 3.92 1.25
C ALA A 51 -21.05 3.97 0.31
N GLU A 52 -21.56 5.17 0.04
CA GLU A 52 -22.76 5.36 -0.77
C GLU A 52 -22.48 5.36 -2.27
N GLN A 53 -21.43 6.06 -2.68
CA GLN A 53 -21.11 6.26 -4.11
C GLN A 53 -20.03 5.35 -4.62
N GLY A 54 -19.30 4.67 -3.73
CA GLY A 54 -18.14 3.90 -4.12
C GLY A 54 -16.97 4.80 -4.49
N GLY A 55 -16.08 4.28 -5.32
CA GLY A 55 -14.86 4.96 -5.74
C GLY A 55 -13.66 4.06 -5.57
N PHE A 56 -12.47 4.66 -5.55
CA PHE A 56 -11.23 3.90 -5.42
C PHE A 56 -10.84 3.79 -3.95
N HIS A 57 -10.53 2.57 -3.51
CA HIS A 57 -10.20 2.28 -2.12
C HIS A 57 -8.92 2.99 -1.69
N PRO A 58 -8.87 3.54 -0.47
CA PRO A 58 -7.61 4.03 0.09
C PRO A 58 -6.58 2.91 0.18
N VAL A 59 -5.32 3.24 -0.12
CA VAL A 59 -4.20 2.30 -0.07
C VAL A 59 -3.11 2.87 0.83
N GLU A 60 -2.57 2.02 1.70
CA GLU A 60 -1.43 2.38 2.55
C GLU A 60 -0.30 1.38 2.30
N ILE A 61 0.88 1.87 1.99
CA ILE A 61 2.07 1.05 1.74
C ILE A 61 3.17 1.49 2.69
N CYS A 62 3.72 0.55 3.45
CA CYS A 62 4.78 0.83 4.40
C CYS A 62 6.09 0.16 3.99
N LEU A 63 7.15 0.95 3.94
CA LEU A 63 8.51 0.46 3.79
C LEU A 63 9.24 0.59 5.11
N VAL A 64 10.12 -0.36 5.42
CA VAL A 64 10.92 -0.37 6.64
C VAL A 64 12.39 -0.54 6.27
N LYS A 65 13.25 0.20 6.97
CA LYS A 65 14.70 0.11 6.81
C LYS A 65 15.26 -0.93 7.76
N HIS A 66 15.92 -1.94 7.21
CA HIS A 66 16.58 -2.98 8.00
C HIS A 66 17.94 -2.47 8.52
N SER A 67 18.52 -3.18 9.48
CA SER A 67 19.81 -2.84 10.06
C SER A 67 20.94 -2.82 9.02
N SER A 68 20.77 -3.56 7.91
CA SER A 68 21.70 -3.55 6.77
C SER A 68 21.72 -2.23 6.00
N GLY A 69 20.73 -1.38 6.22
CA GLY A 69 20.52 -0.15 5.47
C GLY A 69 19.58 -0.29 4.29
N ASP A 70 19.15 -1.50 3.97
CA ASP A 70 18.24 -1.76 2.85
C ASP A 70 16.80 -1.51 3.25
N TRP A 71 16.00 -1.01 2.30
CA TRP A 71 14.57 -0.80 2.46
C TRP A 71 13.79 -2.02 1.97
N HIS A 72 12.79 -2.42 2.76
CA HIS A 72 11.93 -3.57 2.45
C HIS A 72 10.47 -3.18 2.60
N TYR A 73 9.59 -3.81 1.83
CA TYR A 73 8.16 -3.69 2.05
C TYR A 73 7.81 -4.35 3.38
N GLN A 74 7.02 -3.68 4.20
CA GLN A 74 6.53 -4.23 5.46
C GLN A 74 5.09 -4.68 5.31
N TYR A 75 4.24 -3.82 4.75
CA TYR A 75 2.86 -4.20 4.44
C TYR A 75 2.29 -3.34 3.32
N VAL A 76 1.24 -3.88 2.70
CA VAL A 76 0.37 -3.17 1.76
C VAL A 76 -1.06 -3.43 2.22
N THR A 77 -1.84 -2.38 2.42
CA THR A 77 -3.22 -2.49 2.88
C THR A 77 -4.14 -1.66 2.00
N ASP A 78 -5.23 -2.29 1.60
CA ASP A 78 -6.32 -1.71 0.81
C ASP A 78 -7.53 -1.64 1.74
N PHE A 79 -8.13 -0.45 1.87
CA PHE A 79 -9.25 -0.21 2.78
C PHE A 79 -10.54 -0.09 2.00
N ALA A 80 -11.66 -0.52 2.60
CA ALA A 80 -12.97 -0.35 2.02
C ALA A 80 -14.00 -0.10 3.12
N TYR A 81 -15.10 0.57 2.77
CA TYR A 81 -16.23 0.66 3.66
C TYR A 81 -16.94 -0.69 3.72
N ILE A 82 -17.07 -1.24 4.93
CA ILE A 82 -17.66 -2.55 5.19
C ILE A 82 -18.76 -2.40 6.24
N GLY A 83 -19.89 -3.07 6.02
CA GLY A 83 -21.04 -3.02 6.92
C GLY A 83 -22.33 -2.61 6.19
N ASP A 84 -23.48 -3.09 6.67
CA ASP A 84 -24.77 -2.87 6.01
C ASP A 84 -25.43 -1.56 6.45
N TYR A 85 -25.54 -1.35 7.76
CA TYR A 85 -26.25 -0.18 8.31
C TYR A 85 -25.30 0.98 8.65
N TYR A 86 -24.14 0.66 9.23
CA TYR A 86 -23.14 1.64 9.63
C TYR A 86 -21.79 1.24 9.04
N PRO A 87 -21.61 1.45 7.72
CA PRO A 87 -20.34 1.09 7.09
C PRO A 87 -19.17 1.85 7.72
N GLU A 88 -18.11 1.10 8.06
CA GLU A 88 -16.88 1.66 8.59
C GLU A 88 -15.72 1.32 7.65
N LEU A 89 -14.74 2.20 7.61
CA LEU A 89 -13.54 1.97 6.81
C LEU A 89 -12.67 0.92 7.49
N GLU A 90 -12.54 -0.25 6.86
CA GLU A 90 -11.81 -1.39 7.39
C GLU A 90 -10.85 -1.96 6.36
N LYS A 91 -9.90 -2.77 6.82
CA LYS A 91 -8.96 -3.45 5.93
C LYS A 91 -9.70 -4.46 5.06
N ALA A 92 -9.75 -4.20 3.75
CA ALA A 92 -10.34 -5.11 2.78
C ALA A 92 -9.32 -6.16 2.33
N LEU A 93 -8.13 -5.72 1.93
CA LEU A 93 -6.99 -6.57 1.62
C LEU A 93 -5.79 -6.12 2.44
N ASP A 94 -5.04 -7.08 2.96
CA ASP A 94 -3.86 -6.78 3.76
C ASP A 94 -2.77 -7.80 3.42
N PHE A 95 -1.63 -7.30 2.94
CA PHE A 95 -0.48 -8.12 2.59
C PHE A 95 0.62 -7.85 3.60
N ASP A 96 0.91 -8.84 4.45
CA ASP A 96 1.95 -8.75 5.47
C ASP A 96 3.23 -9.41 4.94
N PHE A 97 4.24 -8.59 4.69
CA PHE A 97 5.49 -9.06 4.10
C PHE A 97 6.39 -9.77 5.11
N GLU A 98 6.20 -9.55 6.40
CA GLU A 98 6.98 -10.24 7.42
C GLU A 98 6.57 -11.70 7.54
N SER A 99 5.27 -11.98 7.58
CA SER A 99 4.74 -13.34 7.64
C SER A 99 4.46 -13.95 6.27
N HIS A 100 4.54 -13.14 5.20
CA HIS A 100 4.16 -13.50 3.83
C HIS A 100 2.70 -13.93 3.74
N GLY A 101 1.84 -13.36 4.58
CA GLY A 101 0.41 -13.64 4.63
C GLY A 101 -0.40 -12.62 3.86
N ALA A 102 -1.45 -13.08 3.19
CA ALA A 102 -2.44 -12.22 2.55
C ALA A 102 -3.80 -12.47 3.19
N TYR A 103 -4.53 -11.39 3.47
CA TYR A 103 -5.81 -11.44 4.17
C TYR A 103 -6.85 -10.68 3.37
N SER A 104 -8.04 -11.28 3.25
CA SER A 104 -9.20 -10.66 2.63
C SER A 104 -10.28 -10.51 3.70
N CYS A 105 -10.60 -9.28 4.10
CA CYS A 105 -11.50 -8.99 5.21
C CYS A 105 -11.14 -9.78 6.47
N GLY A 106 -9.84 -9.88 6.77
CA GLY A 106 -9.33 -10.60 7.94
C GLY A 106 -9.19 -12.11 7.76
N ILE A 107 -9.64 -12.65 6.64
CA ILE A 107 -9.55 -14.10 6.37
C ILE A 107 -8.26 -14.38 5.60
N PRO A 108 -7.36 -15.24 6.15
CA PRO A 108 -6.10 -15.51 5.48
C PRO A 108 -6.28 -16.35 4.22
N ALA A 109 -5.42 -16.08 3.23
CA ALA A 109 -5.32 -16.92 2.04
C ALA A 109 -4.86 -18.33 2.45
N ARG A 110 -5.43 -19.36 1.83
CA ARG A 110 -5.19 -20.75 2.23
C ARG A 110 -3.81 -21.27 1.82
N THR A 111 -3.31 -20.81 0.68
CA THR A 111 -2.05 -21.26 0.13
C THR A 111 -1.15 -20.11 -0.21
N GLU A 112 0.16 -20.37 -0.28
CA GLU A 112 1.13 -19.41 -0.75
C GLU A 112 0.82 -18.97 -2.18
N GLN A 113 0.43 -19.91 -3.04
CA GLN A 113 0.07 -19.60 -4.42
C GLN A 113 -1.13 -18.65 -4.49
N SER A 114 -2.19 -18.91 -3.71
CA SER A 114 -3.36 -18.02 -3.72
C SER A 114 -3.03 -16.65 -3.16
N ALA A 115 -2.15 -16.55 -2.17
CA ALA A 115 -1.68 -15.27 -1.64
C ALA A 115 -0.93 -14.47 -2.70
N HIS A 116 -0.03 -15.12 -3.46
CA HIS A 116 0.73 -14.47 -4.52
C HIS A 116 -0.17 -14.02 -5.68
N GLU A 117 -1.13 -14.84 -6.06
CA GLU A 117 -2.08 -14.50 -7.11
C GLU A 117 -2.95 -13.30 -6.72
N LEU A 118 -3.40 -13.26 -5.46
CA LEU A 118 -4.17 -12.13 -4.94
C LEU A 118 -3.33 -10.85 -4.94
N TYR A 119 -2.06 -10.94 -4.52
CA TYR A 119 -1.16 -9.80 -4.55
C TYR A 119 -0.94 -9.29 -5.98
N GLN A 120 -0.68 -10.19 -6.92
CA GLN A 120 -0.46 -9.82 -8.33
C GLN A 120 -1.67 -9.12 -8.93
N LEU A 121 -2.88 -9.60 -8.62
CA LEU A 121 -4.11 -8.98 -9.07
C LEU A 121 -4.27 -7.59 -8.47
N TRP A 122 -4.05 -7.45 -7.16
CA TRP A 122 -4.11 -6.16 -6.48
C TRP A 122 -3.12 -5.17 -7.08
N GLU A 123 -1.86 -5.58 -7.27
CA GLU A 123 -0.81 -4.70 -7.78
C GLU A 123 -1.13 -4.23 -9.20
N ARG A 124 -1.59 -5.12 -10.05
CA ARG A 124 -1.97 -4.77 -11.42
C ARG A 124 -3.05 -3.70 -11.43
N ASN A 125 -4.07 -3.86 -10.60
CA ASN A 125 -5.14 -2.89 -10.49
C ASN A 125 -4.66 -1.56 -9.92
N PHE A 126 -3.85 -1.61 -8.86
CA PHE A 126 -3.32 -0.39 -8.26
C PHE A 126 -2.47 0.41 -9.23
N LEU A 127 -1.60 -0.25 -9.98
CA LEU A 127 -0.76 0.41 -10.99
C LEU A 127 -1.61 1.02 -12.11
N ALA A 128 -2.69 0.35 -12.51
CA ALA A 128 -3.62 0.91 -13.49
C ALA A 128 -4.30 2.17 -12.93
N TYR A 129 -4.69 2.17 -11.67
CA TYR A 129 -5.31 3.34 -11.03
C TYR A 129 -4.32 4.50 -10.90
N LEU A 130 -3.07 4.23 -10.58
CA LEU A 130 -2.02 5.27 -10.58
C LEU A 130 -1.87 5.90 -11.97
N GLU A 131 -1.87 5.08 -13.02
CA GLU A 131 -1.77 5.55 -14.40
C GLU A 131 -2.97 6.41 -14.79
N MET A 132 -4.16 6.09 -14.28
CA MET A 132 -5.38 6.86 -14.50
C MET A 132 -5.46 8.13 -13.66
N ASP A 133 -4.51 8.32 -12.75
CA ASP A 133 -4.44 9.49 -11.86
C ASP A 133 -5.71 9.66 -11.00
N VAL A 134 -6.23 8.56 -10.46
CA VAL A 134 -7.49 8.57 -9.70
C VAL A 134 -7.32 9.05 -8.25
N TYR A 135 -6.10 9.01 -7.72
CA TYR A 135 -5.85 9.42 -6.33
C TYR A 135 -5.51 10.91 -6.26
N ASP A 136 -6.43 11.69 -5.71
CA ASP A 136 -6.30 13.15 -5.60
C ASP A 136 -5.74 13.60 -4.24
N ASP A 137 -5.48 12.66 -3.34
CA ASP A 137 -4.87 12.93 -2.03
C ASP A 137 -3.79 11.88 -1.78
N ILE A 138 -2.53 12.27 -2.00
CA ILE A 138 -1.38 11.41 -1.82
C ILE A 138 -0.48 12.03 -0.75
N GLY A 139 -0.10 11.22 0.24
CA GLY A 139 0.76 11.67 1.33
C GLY A 139 1.86 10.68 1.64
N VAL A 140 2.93 11.19 2.23
CA VAL A 140 4.05 10.39 2.71
C VAL A 140 4.36 10.80 4.14
N GLN A 141 4.46 9.81 5.03
CA GLN A 141 4.80 9.99 6.44
C GLN A 141 6.08 9.22 6.75
N VAL A 142 6.92 9.79 7.60
CA VAL A 142 8.20 9.19 8.01
C VAL A 142 8.40 9.24 9.52
#